data_f8c2872b2ba4ed63a90193f326161d4a
#
_entry.id   f8c2872b2ba4ed63a90193f326161d4a
#
_cell.length_a   1.000
_cell.length_b   1.000
_cell.length_c   1.000
_cell.angle_alpha   90.00
_cell.angle_beta   90.00
_cell.angle_gamma   90.00
#
_symmetry.space_group_name_H-M   'P 1'
#
loop_
_entity.id
_entity.type
_entity.pdbx_description
1 polymer ?
#
loop_
_entity_poly.entity_id
_entity_poly.type
_entity_poly.pdbx_seq_one_letter_code
_entity_poly.pdbx_strand_id
1 'polypeptide(L)'
;MELQQNYFEIFGLPVAYEVDRQALSKRYRELQQEFHPDRFAAKSEREQMLSMQYAAQINEANNTLKDPVARAAYLLQLAGVEISPEQTTADGEFLMQQMLLRERLEDVRGAADPEVELESLEREASQLFTAQESAFSAALDAGALEAAKGALLKLQFLAKLQRQIEELEEDLLD
;
A
#
# COMPACT_ATOMS: atom_id res chain seq x y z
N MET A 1 -19.24 -6.60 -15.25
CA MET A 1 -18.01 -6.92 -14.47
C MET A 1 -17.89 -8.42 -14.32
N GLU A 2 -16.72 -8.96 -14.57
CA GLU A 2 -16.44 -10.38 -14.38
C GLU A 2 -15.65 -10.59 -13.07
N LEU A 3 -15.98 -11.67 -12.34
CA LEU A 3 -15.29 -12.00 -11.08
C LEU A 3 -13.82 -12.40 -11.28
N GLN A 4 -13.41 -12.70 -12.51
CA GLN A 4 -12.05 -13.13 -12.85
C GLN A 4 -11.12 -11.99 -13.28
N GLN A 5 -11.62 -10.76 -13.34
CA GLN A 5 -10.78 -9.60 -13.66
C GLN A 5 -9.83 -9.30 -12.51
N ASN A 6 -8.59 -8.87 -12.84
CA ASN A 6 -7.70 -8.32 -11.82
C ASN A 6 -8.21 -6.94 -11.37
N TYR A 7 -7.66 -6.43 -10.29
CA TYR A 7 -8.12 -5.18 -9.68
C TYR A 7 -7.92 -3.97 -10.59
N PHE A 8 -6.86 -3.93 -11.38
CA PHE A 8 -6.62 -2.85 -12.35
C PHE A 8 -7.66 -2.87 -13.45
N GLU A 9 -8.02 -4.04 -13.96
CA GLU A 9 -9.04 -4.21 -15.01
C GLU A 9 -10.43 -3.77 -14.52
N ILE A 10 -10.78 -4.06 -13.26
CA ILE A 10 -12.05 -3.62 -12.64
C ILE A 10 -12.21 -2.10 -12.75
N PHE A 11 -11.12 -1.37 -12.53
CA PHE A 11 -11.12 0.10 -12.55
C PHE A 11 -10.75 0.69 -13.91
N GLY A 12 -10.47 -0.13 -14.91
CA GLY A 12 -10.05 0.34 -16.23
C GLY A 12 -8.69 1.04 -16.21
N LEU A 13 -7.81 0.65 -15.29
CA LEU A 13 -6.48 1.22 -15.13
C LEU A 13 -5.42 0.30 -15.72
N PRO A 14 -4.29 0.84 -16.22
CA PRO A 14 -3.14 0.02 -16.60
C PRO A 14 -2.58 -0.75 -15.41
N VAL A 15 -2.09 -1.97 -15.67
CA VAL A 15 -1.39 -2.78 -14.66
C VAL A 15 0.01 -2.19 -14.47
N ALA A 16 0.14 -1.31 -13.48
CA ALA A 16 1.38 -0.58 -13.20
C ALA A 16 1.41 -0.12 -11.74
N TYR A 17 2.61 0.14 -11.23
CA TYR A 17 2.76 0.67 -9.88
C TYR A 17 2.20 2.10 -9.77
N GLU A 18 2.48 2.94 -10.76
CA GLU A 18 1.91 4.29 -10.84
C GLU A 18 0.41 4.21 -11.12
N VAL A 19 -0.40 4.78 -10.25
CA VAL A 19 -1.86 4.81 -10.36
C VAL A 19 -2.35 6.25 -10.26
N ASP A 20 -3.19 6.65 -11.21
CA ASP A 20 -3.92 7.91 -11.13
C ASP A 20 -4.97 7.81 -10.03
N ARG A 21 -4.68 8.45 -8.89
CA ARG A 21 -5.55 8.42 -7.69
C ARG A 21 -6.91 9.05 -7.92
N GLN A 22 -6.98 10.08 -8.74
CA GLN A 22 -8.25 10.74 -9.06
C GLN A 22 -9.12 9.83 -9.92
N ALA A 23 -8.54 9.18 -10.93
CA ALA A 23 -9.23 8.22 -11.77
C ALA A 23 -9.73 7.02 -10.94
N LEU A 24 -8.88 6.49 -10.04
CA LEU A 24 -9.26 5.40 -9.14
C LEU A 24 -10.45 5.79 -8.26
N SER A 25 -10.37 6.94 -7.61
CA SER A 25 -11.41 7.43 -6.69
C SER A 25 -12.73 7.68 -7.42
N LYS A 26 -12.69 8.28 -8.60
CA LYS A 26 -13.86 8.53 -9.43
C LYS A 26 -14.54 7.22 -9.84
N ARG A 27 -13.75 6.29 -10.38
CA ARG A 27 -14.27 4.99 -10.82
C ARG A 27 -14.81 4.16 -9.66
N TYR A 28 -14.17 4.23 -8.50
CA TYR A 28 -14.66 3.58 -7.28
C TYR A 28 -16.06 4.05 -6.91
N ARG A 29 -16.30 5.35 -6.91
CA ARG A 29 -17.63 5.91 -6.61
C ARG A 29 -18.67 5.49 -7.63
N GLU A 30 -18.33 5.50 -8.92
CA GLU A 30 -19.22 5.05 -10.00
C GLU A 30 -19.61 3.58 -9.80
N LEU A 31 -18.64 2.69 -9.52
CA LEU A 31 -18.88 1.27 -9.31
C LEU A 31 -19.67 0.99 -8.03
N GLN A 32 -19.42 1.75 -6.95
CA GLN A 32 -20.22 1.63 -5.73
C GLN A 32 -21.69 1.94 -5.99
N GLN A 33 -21.99 2.95 -6.78
CA GLN A 33 -23.36 3.32 -7.14
C GLN A 33 -24.00 2.26 -8.06
N GLU A 34 -23.24 1.76 -9.02
CA GLU A 34 -23.71 0.77 -10.00
C GLU A 34 -24.10 -0.56 -9.32
N PHE A 35 -23.30 -1.02 -8.36
CA PHE A 35 -23.45 -2.31 -7.69
C PHE A 35 -23.97 -2.20 -6.25
N HIS A 36 -24.53 -1.05 -5.86
CA HIS A 36 -25.09 -0.91 -4.51
C HIS A 36 -26.25 -1.87 -4.28
N PRO A 37 -26.27 -2.59 -3.14
CA PRO A 37 -27.32 -3.57 -2.86
C PRO A 37 -28.76 -3.06 -2.99
N ASP A 38 -28.99 -1.78 -2.66
CA ASP A 38 -30.32 -1.15 -2.75
C ASP A 38 -30.86 -1.12 -4.18
N ARG A 39 -30.00 -1.07 -5.18
CA ARG A 39 -30.39 -1.14 -6.59
C ARG A 39 -30.88 -2.51 -7.02
N PHE A 40 -30.55 -3.53 -6.25
CA PHE A 40 -30.88 -4.93 -6.52
C PHE A 40 -31.99 -5.46 -5.60
N ALA A 41 -32.58 -4.61 -4.76
CA ALA A 41 -33.59 -5.01 -3.78
C ALA A 41 -34.81 -5.68 -4.40
N ALA A 42 -35.19 -5.29 -5.63
CA ALA A 42 -36.33 -5.87 -6.37
C ALA A 42 -35.92 -6.98 -7.36
N LYS A 43 -34.62 -7.34 -7.38
CA LYS A 43 -34.09 -8.37 -8.26
C LYS A 43 -34.16 -9.76 -7.63
N SER A 44 -33.81 -10.80 -8.40
CA SER A 44 -33.74 -12.17 -7.90
C SER A 44 -32.68 -12.33 -6.79
N GLU A 45 -32.84 -13.37 -5.98
CA GLU A 45 -31.84 -13.69 -4.92
C GLU A 45 -30.44 -13.88 -5.51
N ARG A 46 -30.33 -14.48 -6.69
CA ARG A 46 -29.06 -14.67 -7.39
C ARG A 46 -28.44 -13.34 -7.78
N GLU A 47 -29.21 -12.42 -8.33
CA GLU A 47 -28.74 -11.09 -8.70
C GLU A 47 -28.35 -10.25 -7.48
N GLN A 48 -29.11 -10.36 -6.38
CA GLN A 48 -28.75 -9.73 -5.11
C GLN A 48 -27.43 -10.26 -4.56
N MET A 49 -27.23 -11.57 -4.60
CA MET A 49 -25.98 -12.20 -4.17
C MET A 49 -24.80 -11.75 -5.01
N LEU A 50 -24.96 -11.70 -6.34
CA LEU A 50 -23.92 -11.22 -7.26
C LEU A 50 -23.57 -9.75 -7.00
N SER A 51 -24.56 -8.89 -6.73
CA SER A 51 -24.31 -7.49 -6.42
C SER A 51 -23.47 -7.33 -5.14
N MET A 52 -23.74 -8.14 -4.13
CA MET A 52 -22.97 -8.16 -2.88
C MET A 52 -21.51 -8.62 -3.12
N GLN A 53 -21.33 -9.66 -3.94
CA GLN A 53 -19.99 -10.15 -4.29
C GLN A 53 -19.19 -9.11 -5.06
N TYR A 54 -19.82 -8.44 -6.02
CA TYR A 54 -19.19 -7.36 -6.77
C TYR A 54 -18.84 -6.17 -5.88
N ALA A 55 -19.75 -5.76 -5.01
CA ALA A 55 -19.50 -4.67 -4.07
C ALA A 55 -18.31 -4.98 -3.15
N ALA A 56 -18.23 -6.20 -2.64
CA ALA A 56 -17.11 -6.65 -1.80
C ALA A 56 -15.79 -6.64 -2.59
N GLN A 57 -15.79 -7.13 -3.82
CA GLN A 57 -14.62 -7.16 -4.69
C GLN A 57 -14.15 -5.75 -5.06
N ILE A 58 -15.06 -4.84 -5.34
CA ILE A 58 -14.77 -3.43 -5.63
C ILE A 58 -14.11 -2.76 -4.43
N ASN A 59 -14.61 -3.00 -3.22
CA ASN A 59 -14.03 -2.46 -1.99
C ASN A 59 -12.61 -3.00 -1.75
N GLU A 60 -12.42 -4.29 -1.89
CA GLU A 60 -11.11 -4.93 -1.73
C GLU A 60 -10.11 -4.42 -2.77
N ALA A 61 -10.53 -4.33 -4.02
CA ALA A 61 -9.71 -3.81 -5.10
C ALA A 61 -9.29 -2.36 -4.85
N ASN A 62 -10.22 -1.51 -4.42
CA ASN A 62 -9.93 -0.12 -4.09
C ASN A 62 -8.94 -0.01 -2.92
N ASN A 63 -9.15 -0.78 -1.85
CA ASN A 63 -8.26 -0.78 -0.68
C ASN A 63 -6.84 -1.22 -1.05
N THR A 64 -6.72 -2.19 -1.95
CA THR A 64 -5.43 -2.67 -2.43
C THR A 64 -4.74 -1.63 -3.32
N LEU A 65 -5.45 -1.07 -4.29
CA LEU A 65 -4.84 -0.15 -5.25
C LEU A 65 -4.52 1.23 -4.69
N LYS A 66 -5.28 1.71 -3.70
CA LYS A 66 -5.02 3.02 -3.08
C LYS A 66 -3.82 3.03 -2.14
N ASP A 67 -3.43 1.89 -1.60
CA ASP A 67 -2.29 1.75 -0.69
C ASP A 67 -1.03 1.38 -1.49
N PRO A 68 0.04 2.19 -1.44
CA PRO A 68 1.25 1.93 -2.21
C PRO A 68 1.89 0.57 -1.92
N VAL A 69 1.93 0.15 -0.67
CA VAL A 69 2.54 -1.13 -0.27
C VAL A 69 1.67 -2.31 -0.70
N ALA A 70 0.37 -2.23 -0.46
CA ALA A 70 -0.58 -3.26 -0.87
C ALA A 70 -0.61 -3.41 -2.40
N ARG A 71 -0.55 -2.29 -3.13
CA ARG A 71 -0.48 -2.28 -4.59
C ARG A 71 0.79 -2.95 -5.10
N ALA A 72 1.94 -2.65 -4.50
CA ALA A 72 3.21 -3.30 -4.84
C ALA A 72 3.17 -4.81 -4.61
N ALA A 73 2.66 -5.24 -3.47
CA ALA A 73 2.48 -6.66 -3.15
C ALA A 73 1.55 -7.35 -4.14
N TYR A 74 0.45 -6.71 -4.51
CA TYR A 74 -0.51 -7.22 -5.48
C TYR A 74 0.12 -7.38 -6.88
N LEU A 75 0.91 -6.41 -7.33
CA LEU A 75 1.63 -6.49 -8.59
C LEU A 75 2.60 -7.68 -8.63
N LEU A 76 3.30 -7.95 -7.55
CA LEU A 76 4.16 -9.12 -7.44
C LEU A 76 3.34 -10.42 -7.44
N GLN A 77 2.20 -10.44 -6.77
CA GLN A 77 1.27 -11.58 -6.80
C GLN A 77 0.81 -11.87 -8.24
N LEU A 78 0.45 -10.85 -9.01
CA LEU A 78 0.08 -10.99 -10.42
C LEU A 78 1.23 -11.53 -11.27
N ALA A 79 2.47 -11.22 -10.90
CA ALA A 79 3.67 -11.73 -11.55
C ALA A 79 4.09 -13.14 -11.08
N GLY A 80 3.32 -13.76 -10.18
CA GLY A 80 3.58 -15.10 -9.66
C GLY A 80 4.57 -15.15 -8.50
N VAL A 81 4.88 -14.01 -7.87
CA VAL A 81 5.79 -13.94 -6.72
C VAL A 81 4.97 -13.91 -5.43
N GLU A 82 5.18 -14.91 -4.58
CA GLU A 82 4.59 -14.97 -3.26
C GLU A 82 5.53 -14.36 -2.22
N ILE A 83 4.95 -13.63 -1.27
CA ILE A 83 5.68 -13.01 -0.17
C ILE A 83 5.07 -13.51 1.14
N SER A 84 5.91 -14.16 1.96
CA SER A 84 5.51 -14.56 3.30
C SER A 84 5.33 -13.32 4.19
N PRO A 85 4.27 -13.25 5.03
CA PRO A 85 4.08 -12.13 5.95
C PRO A 85 5.24 -11.92 6.93
N GLU A 86 6.01 -12.95 7.20
CA GLU A 86 7.15 -12.93 8.13
C GLU A 86 8.47 -12.63 7.44
N GLN A 87 8.47 -12.54 6.11
CA GLN A 87 9.68 -12.32 5.35
C GLN A 87 10.19 -10.88 5.54
N THR A 88 11.49 -10.75 5.83
CA THR A 88 12.19 -9.48 5.97
C THR A 88 13.31 -9.37 4.94
N THR A 89 13.84 -8.15 4.76
CA THR A 89 14.97 -7.93 3.85
C THR A 89 16.22 -8.68 4.32
N ALA A 90 16.99 -9.22 3.37
CA ALA A 90 18.31 -9.77 3.59
C ALA A 90 19.44 -8.76 3.34
N ASP A 91 19.12 -7.53 2.94
CA ASP A 91 20.08 -6.46 2.69
C ASP A 91 20.67 -5.96 4.00
N GLY A 92 21.96 -6.26 4.25
CA GLY A 92 22.65 -5.93 5.49
C GLY A 92 22.77 -4.43 5.75
N GLU A 93 22.96 -3.62 4.71
CA GLU A 93 23.00 -2.15 4.83
C GLU A 93 21.63 -1.62 5.26
N PHE A 94 20.56 -2.14 4.68
CA PHE A 94 19.21 -1.72 5.05
C PHE A 94 18.83 -2.19 6.46
N LEU A 95 19.24 -3.38 6.87
CA LEU A 95 19.04 -3.86 8.24
C LEU A 95 19.72 -2.94 9.26
N MET A 96 20.93 -2.47 8.97
CA MET A 96 21.62 -1.50 9.82
C MET A 96 20.85 -0.18 9.86
N GLN A 97 20.37 0.29 8.72
CA GLN A 97 19.57 1.51 8.64
C GLN A 97 18.25 1.38 9.42
N GLN A 98 17.59 0.23 9.38
CA GLN A 98 16.41 -0.05 10.20
C GLN A 98 16.71 0.09 11.69
N MET A 99 17.82 -0.47 12.14
CA MET A 99 18.22 -0.38 13.54
C MET A 99 18.43 1.07 13.97
N LEU A 100 19.14 1.85 13.17
CA LEU A 100 19.39 3.26 13.43
C LEU A 100 18.10 4.10 13.46
N LEU A 101 17.19 3.85 12.54
CA LEU A 101 15.92 4.56 12.47
C LEU A 101 15.02 4.23 13.68
N ARG A 102 14.98 2.98 14.10
CA ARG A 102 14.24 2.56 15.30
C ARG A 102 14.81 3.17 16.56
N GLU A 103 16.12 3.16 16.70
CA GLU A 103 16.81 3.77 17.84
C GLU A 103 16.50 5.27 17.94
N ARG A 104 16.56 5.98 16.81
CA ARG A 104 16.18 7.40 16.78
C ARG A 104 14.73 7.63 17.19
N LEU A 105 13.80 6.77 16.78
CA LEU A 105 12.39 6.86 17.16
C LEU A 105 12.21 6.65 18.68
N GLU A 106 12.90 5.66 19.23
CA GLU A 106 12.88 5.37 20.67
C GLU A 106 13.42 6.54 21.49
N ASP A 107 14.43 7.24 20.99
CA ASP A 107 15.10 8.34 21.67
C ASP A 107 14.37 9.69 21.55
N VAL A 108 13.34 9.80 20.71
CA VAL A 108 12.61 11.07 20.46
C VAL A 108 12.09 11.69 21.74
N ARG A 109 11.46 10.92 22.64
CA ARG A 109 10.86 11.44 23.86
C ARG A 109 11.88 12.02 24.84
N GLY A 110 13.12 11.55 24.79
CA GLY A 110 14.22 12.04 25.60
C GLY A 110 15.05 13.15 24.96
N ALA A 111 14.72 13.56 23.73
CA ALA A 111 15.44 14.62 23.02
C ALA A 111 15.17 16.00 23.62
N ALA A 112 16.07 16.93 23.38
CA ALA A 112 15.91 18.32 23.82
C ALA A 112 14.72 19.00 23.16
N ASP A 113 14.45 18.67 21.88
CA ASP A 113 13.28 19.11 21.12
C ASP A 113 12.69 17.92 20.37
N PRO A 114 11.73 17.19 21.00
CA PRO A 114 11.14 16.00 20.39
C PRO A 114 10.44 16.25 19.05
N GLU A 115 9.79 17.41 18.88
CA GLU A 115 9.08 17.74 17.65
C GLU A 115 10.04 17.87 16.45
N VAL A 116 11.17 18.56 16.67
CA VAL A 116 12.19 18.74 15.63
C VAL A 116 12.82 17.39 15.24
N GLU A 117 13.12 16.56 16.22
CA GLU A 117 13.67 15.21 15.97
C GLU A 117 12.68 14.35 15.20
N LEU A 118 11.39 14.42 15.54
CA LEU A 118 10.36 13.65 14.89
C LEU A 118 10.15 14.11 13.43
N GLU A 119 10.13 15.43 13.19
CA GLU A 119 10.08 15.98 11.82
C GLU A 119 11.26 15.55 10.97
N SER A 120 12.46 15.54 11.55
CA SER A 120 13.68 15.09 10.85
C SER A 120 13.58 13.62 10.48
N LEU A 121 13.09 12.79 11.39
CA LEU A 121 12.92 11.35 11.17
C LEU A 121 11.85 11.08 10.11
N GLU A 122 10.73 11.79 10.16
CA GLU A 122 9.66 11.70 9.16
C GLU A 122 10.16 12.05 7.76
N ARG A 123 10.91 13.14 7.64
CA ARG A 123 11.47 13.56 6.36
C ARG A 123 12.40 12.52 5.78
N GLU A 124 13.28 11.96 6.59
CA GLU A 124 14.21 10.90 6.16
C GLU A 124 13.45 9.63 5.75
N ALA A 125 12.47 9.20 6.55
CA ALA A 125 11.63 8.04 6.24
C ALA A 125 10.87 8.22 4.92
N SER A 126 10.32 9.41 4.67
CA SER A 126 9.62 9.74 3.42
C SER A 126 10.55 9.73 2.21
N GLN A 127 11.76 10.23 2.35
CA GLN A 127 12.76 10.19 1.27
C GLN A 127 13.17 8.77 0.94
N LEU A 128 13.38 7.94 1.95
CA LEU A 128 13.71 6.52 1.78
C LEU A 128 12.54 5.76 1.13
N PHE A 129 11.31 6.06 1.54
CA PHE A 129 10.12 5.46 0.97
C PHE A 129 10.02 5.78 -0.53
N THR A 130 10.13 7.05 -0.91
CA THR A 130 10.09 7.47 -2.31
C THR A 130 11.19 6.81 -3.14
N ALA A 131 12.40 6.68 -2.59
CA ALA A 131 13.50 5.99 -3.28
C ALA A 131 13.17 4.51 -3.52
N GLN A 132 12.56 3.83 -2.55
CA GLN A 132 12.17 2.44 -2.70
C GLN A 132 10.98 2.26 -3.63
N GLU A 133 10.04 3.20 -3.68
CA GLU A 133 8.97 3.21 -4.68
C GLU A 133 9.56 3.24 -6.10
N SER A 134 10.50 4.13 -6.34
CA SER A 134 11.18 4.23 -7.63
C SER A 134 11.96 2.96 -7.98
N ALA A 135 12.65 2.39 -7.02
CA ALA A 135 13.37 1.13 -7.18
C ALA A 135 12.43 -0.04 -7.50
N PHE A 136 11.29 -0.11 -6.82
CA PHE A 136 10.26 -1.12 -7.07
C PHE A 136 9.71 -1.00 -8.50
N SER A 137 9.29 0.18 -8.88
CA SER A 137 8.70 0.43 -10.21
C SER A 137 9.69 0.09 -11.33
N ALA A 138 10.95 0.52 -11.21
CA ALA A 138 11.99 0.23 -12.19
C ALA A 138 12.29 -1.27 -12.29
N ALA A 139 12.39 -1.96 -11.15
CA ALA A 139 12.64 -3.40 -11.11
C ALA A 139 11.48 -4.19 -11.72
N LEU A 140 10.24 -3.81 -11.42
CA LEU A 140 9.06 -4.44 -11.98
C LEU A 140 9.01 -4.28 -13.50
N ASP A 141 9.25 -3.07 -14.01
CA ASP A 141 9.26 -2.78 -15.45
C ASP A 141 10.37 -3.55 -16.19
N ALA A 142 11.50 -3.76 -15.52
CA ALA A 142 12.62 -4.54 -16.07
C ALA A 142 12.43 -6.06 -15.95
N GLY A 143 11.36 -6.53 -15.31
CA GLY A 143 11.16 -7.95 -15.05
C GLY A 143 12.10 -8.52 -13.98
N ALA A 144 12.78 -7.67 -13.22
CA ALA A 144 13.70 -8.05 -12.14
C ALA A 144 12.90 -8.31 -10.84
N LEU A 145 12.18 -9.43 -10.79
CA LEU A 145 11.20 -9.71 -9.73
C LEU A 145 11.82 -9.84 -8.34
N GLU A 146 13.03 -10.40 -8.24
CA GLU A 146 13.72 -10.50 -6.94
C GLU A 146 14.13 -9.11 -6.41
N ALA A 147 14.58 -8.22 -7.29
CA ALA A 147 14.88 -6.84 -6.92
C ALA A 147 13.61 -6.08 -6.52
N ALA A 148 12.50 -6.29 -7.23
CA ALA A 148 11.20 -5.70 -6.89
C ALA A 148 10.73 -6.21 -5.52
N LYS A 149 10.87 -7.50 -5.24
CA LYS A 149 10.55 -8.09 -3.94
C LYS A 149 11.38 -7.46 -2.82
N GLY A 150 12.69 -7.29 -3.05
CA GLY A 150 13.57 -6.62 -2.10
C GLY A 150 13.11 -5.20 -1.77
N ALA A 151 12.74 -4.43 -2.80
CA ALA A 151 12.19 -3.08 -2.62
C ALA A 151 10.87 -3.10 -1.84
N LEU A 152 9.96 -4.06 -2.11
CA LEU A 152 8.72 -4.20 -1.36
C LEU A 152 8.96 -4.44 0.13
N LEU A 153 9.91 -5.32 0.49
CA LEU A 153 10.23 -5.60 1.88
C LEU A 153 10.72 -4.34 2.62
N LYS A 154 11.48 -3.51 1.92
CA LYS A 154 11.91 -2.20 2.46
C LYS A 154 10.74 -1.23 2.60
N LEU A 155 9.84 -1.18 1.63
CA LEU A 155 8.63 -0.37 1.70
C LEU A 155 7.74 -0.77 2.88
N GLN A 156 7.58 -2.05 3.15
CA GLN A 156 6.80 -2.55 4.29
C GLN A 156 7.36 -2.04 5.62
N PHE A 157 8.68 -2.11 5.80
CA PHE A 157 9.34 -1.57 7.00
C PHE A 157 9.11 -0.06 7.12
N LEU A 158 9.35 0.68 6.03
CA LEU A 158 9.23 2.14 6.04
C LEU A 158 7.80 2.61 6.28
N ALA A 159 6.79 1.92 5.73
CA ALA A 159 5.40 2.21 5.99
C ALA A 159 5.03 2.01 7.45
N LYS A 160 5.52 0.95 8.08
CA LYS A 160 5.33 0.70 9.51
C LYS A 160 6.00 1.78 10.36
N LEU A 161 7.21 2.16 10.01
CA LEU A 161 7.93 3.25 10.68
C LEU A 161 7.15 4.57 10.59
N GLN A 162 6.65 4.92 9.42
CA GLN A 162 5.84 6.13 9.22
C GLN A 162 4.60 6.13 10.11
N ARG A 163 3.90 5.01 10.24
CA ARG A 163 2.75 4.90 11.16
C ARG A 163 3.17 5.10 12.61
N GLN A 164 4.29 4.54 13.03
CA GLN A 164 4.81 4.72 14.39
C GLN A 164 5.21 6.17 14.67
N ILE A 165 5.73 6.87 13.66
CA ILE A 165 6.03 8.31 13.75
C ILE A 165 4.75 9.12 13.94
N GLU A 166 3.71 8.84 13.14
CA GLU A 166 2.39 9.51 13.25
C GLU A 166 1.77 9.29 14.63
N GLU A 167 1.78 8.05 15.12
CA GLU A 167 1.28 7.71 16.46
C GLU A 167 2.03 8.49 17.57
N LEU A 168 3.35 8.59 17.46
CA LEU A 168 4.14 9.35 18.43
C LEU A 168 3.88 10.85 18.34
N GLU A 169 3.69 11.37 17.12
CA GLU A 169 3.33 12.78 16.91
C GLU A 169 2.00 13.11 17.60
N GLU A 170 0.99 12.27 17.45
CA GLU A 170 -0.30 12.42 18.14
C GLU A 170 -0.12 12.40 19.64
N ASP A 171 0.66 11.47 20.19
CA ASP A 171 0.94 11.36 21.62
C ASP A 171 1.66 12.60 22.18
N LEU A 172 2.51 13.25 21.40
CA LEU A 172 3.23 14.45 21.82
C LEU A 172 2.37 15.72 21.81
N LEU A 173 1.28 15.71 21.04
CA LEU A 173 0.32 16.83 20.98
C LEU A 173 -0.71 16.80 22.12
N ASP A 174 -0.92 15.65 22.76
CA ASP A 174 -1.81 15.47 23.92
C ASP A 174 -1.06 15.80 25.23
#